data_26a398bf449cf0f1e64308e558afd893
#
_entry.id   26a398bf449cf0f1e64308e558afd893
#
_cell.length_a   1.000
_cell.length_b   1.000
_cell.length_c   1.000
_cell.angle_alpha   90.00
_cell.angle_beta   90.00
_cell.angle_gamma   90.00
#
_symmetry.space_group_name_H-M   'P 1'
#
loop_
_entity.id
_entity.type
_entity.pdbx_description
1 polymer ?
#
loop_
_entity_poly.entity_id
_entity_poly.type
_entity_poly.pdbx_seq_one_letter_code
_entity_poly.pdbx_strand_id
1 'polypeptide(L)'
;GIGLFCITSLICALSDSFWTLTIARIFQGFSASAITSVNTAQLRYIYPKGQLGRGMGINAMVVAISAAAGPSVASGILSIASWHWLFAINVPLGITALVLGMKHLPRQEERTKRKFDTISAIANAITFGLLIYTLDGFAHHEKMDFLFIQLIVLVVVGTYYVRRQLSQTTPLLPLDLLRIPIFRLSILTSICSFIAQMSAMVSLPFFLQNTLGHSEVMTGLLLTPWPLATLVTAPLAGYLVERIHPGILGSVGMVLFAVGLFSLSGLTAESSDISLILRLMLCGAGFGLFQTPNNSTIISSAPTKRSGGASGMLGMARLLGQTSGTTLVALLFSFVIPGKSTAVCLIVGSIFAVVAAIVSSLRLSQPSTLKNNS
;
A
#
# COMPACT_ATOMS: atom_id res chain seq x y z
N GLY A 1 16.16 8.20 7.31
CA GLY A 1 15.24 7.06 7.37
C GLY A 1 16.00 5.74 7.59
N ILE A 2 16.86 5.31 6.65
CA ILE A 2 17.54 3.99 6.71
C ILE A 2 18.38 3.84 7.98
N GLY A 3 19.18 4.84 8.37
CA GLY A 3 20.00 4.77 9.59
C GLY A 3 19.15 4.60 10.86
N LEU A 4 18.04 5.36 10.97
CA LEU A 4 17.12 5.21 12.09
C LEU A 4 16.44 3.82 12.07
N PHE A 5 16.12 3.28 10.89
CA PHE A 5 15.56 1.95 10.73
C PHE A 5 16.52 0.85 11.22
N CYS A 6 17.83 0.98 10.94
CA CYS A 6 18.84 0.05 11.45
C CYS A 6 18.95 0.09 12.99
N ILE A 7 19.01 1.30 13.56
CA ILE A 7 19.09 1.48 15.02
C ILE A 7 17.88 0.89 15.72
N THR A 8 16.68 1.22 15.24
CA THR A 8 15.43 0.72 15.82
C THR A 8 15.26 -0.78 15.63
N SER A 9 15.70 -1.35 14.50
CA SER A 9 15.73 -2.80 14.29
C SER A 9 16.69 -3.49 15.25
N LEU A 10 17.84 -2.89 15.53
CA LEU A 10 18.77 -3.42 16.53
C LEU A 10 18.16 -3.40 17.94
N ILE A 11 17.47 -2.30 18.32
CA ILE A 11 16.78 -2.22 19.60
C ILE A 11 15.66 -3.28 19.67
N CYS A 12 14.90 -3.51 18.61
CA CYS A 12 13.91 -4.59 18.57
C CYS A 12 14.56 -5.97 18.73
N ALA A 13 15.72 -6.20 18.10
CA ALA A 13 16.45 -7.46 18.19
C ALA A 13 17.05 -7.73 19.58
N LEU A 14 17.29 -6.69 20.37
CA LEU A 14 17.83 -6.78 21.74
C LEU A 14 16.76 -6.60 22.81
N SER A 15 15.49 -6.54 22.44
CA SER A 15 14.40 -6.26 23.38
C SER A 15 13.94 -7.52 24.10
N ASP A 16 13.96 -7.50 25.43
CA ASP A 16 13.42 -8.54 26.32
C ASP A 16 12.07 -8.12 26.96
N SER A 17 11.61 -6.89 26.70
CA SER A 17 10.40 -6.32 27.27
C SER A 17 9.40 -5.91 26.21
N PHE A 18 8.11 -6.19 26.46
CA PHE A 18 7.00 -5.74 25.62
C PHE A 18 7.03 -4.22 25.35
N TRP A 19 7.29 -3.42 26.38
CA TRP A 19 7.33 -1.96 26.24
C TRP A 19 8.52 -1.49 25.41
N THR A 20 9.70 -2.08 25.61
CA THR A 20 10.88 -1.75 24.80
C THR A 20 10.64 -2.08 23.34
N LEU A 21 10.07 -3.25 23.06
CA LEU A 21 9.72 -3.65 21.71
C LEU A 21 8.69 -2.68 21.09
N THR A 22 7.63 -2.35 21.83
CA THR A 22 6.57 -1.45 21.33
C THR A 22 7.10 -0.07 20.98
N ILE A 23 7.90 0.53 21.87
CA ILE A 23 8.50 1.84 21.64
C ILE A 23 9.45 1.79 20.43
N ALA A 24 10.33 0.79 20.36
CA ALA A 24 11.23 0.61 19.23
C ALA A 24 10.47 0.44 17.91
N ARG A 25 9.35 -0.28 17.89
CA ARG A 25 8.47 -0.45 16.74
C ARG A 25 7.79 0.84 16.30
N ILE A 26 7.43 1.72 17.23
CA ILE A 26 6.91 3.06 16.90
C ILE A 26 7.97 3.85 16.12
N PHE A 27 9.20 3.92 16.61
CA PHE A 27 10.30 4.62 15.92
C PHE A 27 10.70 3.93 14.60
N GLN A 28 10.60 2.61 14.54
CA GLN A 28 10.80 1.85 13.30
C GLN A 28 9.72 2.22 12.25
N GLY A 29 8.47 2.44 12.67
CA GLY A 29 7.39 2.93 11.81
C GLY A 29 7.70 4.33 11.24
N PHE A 30 8.18 5.27 12.07
CA PHE A 30 8.63 6.59 11.58
C PHE A 30 9.74 6.48 10.55
N SER A 31 10.72 5.62 10.79
CA SER A 31 11.84 5.42 9.85
C SER A 31 11.39 4.79 8.53
N ALA A 32 10.50 3.80 8.57
CA ALA A 32 9.91 3.17 7.40
C ALA A 32 9.09 4.17 6.56
N SER A 33 8.31 5.03 7.23
CA SER A 33 7.57 6.11 6.57
C SER A 33 8.49 7.11 5.87
N ALA A 34 9.61 7.47 6.50
CA ALA A 34 10.62 8.36 5.90
C ALA A 34 11.29 7.71 4.67
N ILE A 35 11.48 6.39 4.65
CA ILE A 35 12.01 5.67 3.49
C ILE A 35 10.98 5.65 2.36
N THR A 36 9.75 5.21 2.65
CA THR A 36 8.72 4.99 1.63
C THR A 36 8.22 6.28 1.00
N SER A 37 8.11 7.38 1.77
CA SER A 37 7.68 8.68 1.26
C SER A 37 8.65 9.28 0.22
N VAL A 38 9.94 8.97 0.32
CA VAL A 38 10.96 9.51 -0.58
C VAL A 38 11.28 8.55 -1.73
N ASN A 39 11.12 7.22 -1.52
CA ASN A 39 11.51 6.20 -2.50
C ASN A 39 10.88 6.43 -3.88
N THR A 40 9.56 6.57 -3.94
CA THR A 40 8.84 6.75 -5.20
C THR A 40 9.17 8.10 -5.86
N ALA A 41 9.40 9.15 -5.06
CA ALA A 41 9.80 10.45 -5.57
C ALA A 41 11.21 10.41 -6.21
N GLN A 42 12.14 9.66 -5.63
CA GLN A 42 13.50 9.52 -6.16
C GLN A 42 13.54 8.86 -7.54
N LEU A 43 12.64 7.92 -7.84
CA LEU A 43 12.55 7.31 -9.17
C LEU A 43 12.37 8.38 -10.26
N ARG A 44 11.65 9.46 -9.98
CA ARG A 44 11.46 10.56 -10.94
C ARG A 44 12.74 11.38 -11.21
N TYR A 45 13.69 11.39 -10.27
CA TYR A 45 14.98 12.08 -10.44
C TYR A 45 16.02 11.16 -11.09
N ILE A 46 15.89 9.84 -10.92
CA ILE A 46 16.83 8.84 -11.45
C ILE A 46 16.49 8.49 -12.90
N TYR A 47 15.21 8.28 -13.21
CA TYR A 47 14.76 7.88 -14.54
C TYR A 47 14.40 9.08 -15.43
N PRO A 48 14.79 9.08 -16.71
CA PRO A 48 14.32 10.05 -17.69
C PRO A 48 12.79 10.07 -17.78
N LYS A 49 12.20 11.19 -18.20
CA LYS A 49 10.74 11.37 -18.24
C LYS A 49 10.01 10.25 -19.00
N GLY A 50 10.57 9.75 -20.12
CA GLY A 50 9.97 8.67 -20.91
C GLY A 50 10.13 7.26 -20.32
N GLN A 51 10.95 7.07 -19.27
CA GLN A 51 11.24 5.77 -18.68
C GLN A 51 10.75 5.63 -17.23
N LEU A 52 9.99 6.59 -16.73
CA LEU A 52 9.46 6.56 -15.35
C LEU A 52 8.58 5.31 -15.12
N GLY A 53 7.76 4.92 -16.12
CA GLY A 53 6.93 3.73 -16.06
C GLY A 53 7.77 2.47 -15.84
N ARG A 54 8.89 2.34 -16.55
CA ARG A 54 9.83 1.23 -16.37
C ARG A 54 10.45 1.21 -14.97
N GLY A 55 10.87 2.37 -14.46
CA GLY A 55 11.37 2.51 -13.09
C GLY A 55 10.33 2.11 -12.03
N MET A 56 9.08 2.52 -12.21
CA MET A 56 7.98 2.12 -11.34
C MET A 56 7.68 0.61 -11.41
N GLY A 57 7.77 0.02 -12.61
CA GLY A 57 7.60 -1.43 -12.80
C GLY A 57 8.68 -2.23 -12.10
N ILE A 58 9.94 -1.82 -12.20
CA ILE A 58 11.07 -2.45 -11.47
C ILE A 58 10.87 -2.31 -9.95
N ASN A 59 10.46 -1.14 -9.47
CA ASN A 59 10.17 -0.95 -8.04
C ASN A 59 9.03 -1.88 -7.56
N ALA A 60 7.96 -2.00 -8.33
CA ALA A 60 6.85 -2.91 -8.01
C ALA A 60 7.30 -4.39 -8.03
N MET A 61 8.17 -4.76 -8.97
CA MET A 61 8.78 -6.08 -9.03
C MET A 61 9.59 -6.41 -7.76
N VAL A 62 10.44 -5.49 -7.30
CA VAL A 62 11.21 -5.66 -6.06
C VAL A 62 10.30 -5.82 -4.86
N VAL A 63 9.23 -5.03 -4.77
CA VAL A 63 8.21 -5.16 -3.70
C VAL A 63 7.53 -6.53 -3.75
N ALA A 64 7.18 -7.02 -4.95
CA ALA A 64 6.55 -8.32 -5.13
C ALA A 64 7.48 -9.48 -4.73
N ILE A 65 8.77 -9.43 -5.10
CA ILE A 65 9.78 -10.42 -4.68
C ILE A 65 9.87 -10.43 -3.14
N SER A 66 9.96 -9.25 -2.53
CA SER A 66 10.07 -9.13 -1.08
C SER A 66 8.83 -9.68 -0.36
N ALA A 67 7.64 -9.41 -0.91
CA ALA A 67 6.39 -9.93 -0.37
C ALA A 67 6.28 -11.47 -0.48
N ALA A 68 6.75 -12.04 -1.60
CA ALA A 68 6.76 -13.48 -1.80
C ALA A 68 7.81 -14.20 -0.92
N ALA A 69 9.00 -13.62 -0.79
CA ALA A 69 10.10 -14.20 -0.01
C ALA A 69 9.92 -14.03 1.51
N GLY A 70 9.19 -12.99 1.94
CA GLY A 70 9.06 -12.64 3.36
C GLY A 70 8.64 -13.79 4.28
N PRO A 71 7.51 -14.46 4.03
CA PRO A 71 7.04 -15.58 4.86
C PRO A 71 8.03 -16.75 4.88
N SER A 72 8.61 -17.10 3.75
CA SER A 72 9.59 -18.21 3.65
C SER A 72 10.88 -17.91 4.41
N VAL A 73 11.39 -16.68 4.29
CA VAL A 73 12.58 -16.24 5.05
C VAL A 73 12.27 -16.21 6.55
N ALA A 74 11.10 -15.67 6.94
CA ALA A 74 10.70 -15.64 8.34
C ALA A 74 10.58 -17.04 8.94
N SER A 75 9.91 -17.98 8.25
CA SER A 75 9.79 -19.38 8.69
C SER A 75 11.15 -20.05 8.78
N GLY A 76 12.04 -19.82 7.79
CA GLY A 76 13.41 -20.35 7.81
C GLY A 76 14.21 -19.84 9.02
N ILE A 77 14.10 -18.56 9.37
CA ILE A 77 14.76 -18.01 10.56
C ILE A 77 14.19 -18.63 11.84
N LEU A 78 12.86 -18.68 11.95
CA LEU A 78 12.18 -19.17 13.15
C LEU A 78 12.39 -20.68 13.38
N SER A 79 12.72 -21.46 12.35
CA SER A 79 13.04 -22.89 12.48
C SER A 79 14.38 -23.16 13.15
N ILE A 80 15.32 -22.20 13.11
CA ILE A 80 16.69 -22.36 13.63
C ILE A 80 17.09 -21.32 14.67
N ALA A 81 16.29 -20.25 14.82
CA ALA A 81 16.63 -19.12 15.68
C ALA A 81 15.37 -18.51 16.33
N SER A 82 15.57 -17.65 17.34
CA SER A 82 14.47 -16.94 18.01
C SER A 82 13.92 -15.78 17.13
N TRP A 83 12.73 -15.31 17.49
CA TRP A 83 12.07 -14.18 16.81
C TRP A 83 12.91 -12.88 16.76
N HIS A 84 13.86 -12.71 17.64
CA HIS A 84 14.79 -11.57 17.67
C HIS A 84 15.56 -11.45 16.35
N TRP A 85 15.91 -12.58 15.73
CA TRP A 85 16.64 -12.62 14.47
C TRP A 85 15.84 -12.08 13.29
N LEU A 86 14.50 -12.04 13.36
CA LEU A 86 13.66 -11.38 12.35
C LEU A 86 13.93 -9.88 12.28
N PHE A 87 14.35 -9.28 13.39
CA PHE A 87 14.76 -7.88 13.44
C PHE A 87 16.26 -7.71 13.18
N ALA A 88 17.08 -8.63 13.69
CA ALA A 88 18.53 -8.56 13.53
C ALA A 88 18.99 -8.58 12.06
N ILE A 89 18.30 -9.35 11.20
CA ILE A 89 18.61 -9.43 9.75
C ILE A 89 18.44 -8.09 9.03
N ASN A 90 17.60 -7.20 9.53
CA ASN A 90 17.41 -5.87 8.96
C ASN A 90 18.64 -4.96 9.13
N VAL A 91 19.48 -5.24 10.13
CA VAL A 91 20.65 -4.39 10.42
C VAL A 91 21.70 -4.49 9.31
N PRO A 92 22.23 -5.69 8.94
CA PRO A 92 23.20 -5.79 7.85
C PRO A 92 22.62 -5.36 6.50
N LEU A 93 21.35 -5.69 6.22
CA LEU A 93 20.66 -5.27 4.99
C LEU A 93 20.52 -3.73 4.94
N GLY A 94 20.12 -3.12 6.05
CA GLY A 94 19.98 -1.67 6.14
C GLY A 94 21.30 -0.92 6.07
N ILE A 95 22.36 -1.44 6.68
CA ILE A 95 23.73 -0.87 6.55
C ILE A 95 24.18 -0.93 5.08
N THR A 96 24.01 -2.07 4.43
CA THR A 96 24.33 -2.24 3.01
C THR A 96 23.55 -1.25 2.15
N ALA A 97 22.23 -1.12 2.37
CA ALA A 97 21.39 -0.16 1.66
C ALA A 97 21.83 1.30 1.94
N LEU A 98 22.24 1.62 3.17
CA LEU A 98 22.71 2.95 3.53
C LEU A 98 24.02 3.28 2.80
N VAL A 99 24.98 2.38 2.79
CA VAL A 99 26.30 2.57 2.11
C VAL A 99 26.10 2.74 0.61
N LEU A 100 25.31 1.84 -0.02
CA LEU A 100 24.99 1.92 -1.44
C LEU A 100 24.25 3.22 -1.77
N GLY A 101 23.26 3.61 -0.94
CA GLY A 101 22.52 4.85 -1.10
C GLY A 101 23.40 6.09 -1.00
N MET A 102 24.30 6.16 -0.02
CA MET A 102 25.23 7.28 0.11
C MET A 102 26.20 7.40 -1.08
N LYS A 103 26.56 6.25 -1.70
CA LYS A 103 27.54 6.21 -2.78
C LYS A 103 26.91 6.51 -4.15
N HIS A 104 25.66 6.10 -4.40
CA HIS A 104 25.07 6.09 -5.75
C HIS A 104 23.87 7.03 -5.92
N LEU A 105 23.19 7.44 -4.82
CA LEU A 105 22.06 8.34 -4.97
C LEU A 105 22.51 9.77 -5.32
N PRO A 106 21.84 10.43 -6.29
CA PRO A 106 22.15 11.79 -6.64
C PRO A 106 21.95 12.73 -5.44
N ARG A 107 22.96 13.54 -5.13
CA ARG A 107 22.85 14.57 -4.11
C ARG A 107 22.02 15.73 -4.69
N GLN A 108 20.91 16.06 -4.03
CA GLN A 108 20.19 17.29 -4.36
C GLN A 108 20.97 18.49 -3.80
N GLU A 109 21.47 19.33 -4.69
CA GLU A 109 22.20 20.56 -4.34
C GLU A 109 21.28 21.66 -3.79
N GLU A 110 20.01 21.71 -4.19
CA GLU A 110 19.03 22.68 -3.71
C GLU A 110 18.36 22.22 -2.40
N ARG A 111 19.02 22.41 -1.28
CA ARG A 111 18.36 22.42 0.03
C ARG A 111 17.56 23.70 0.18
N THR A 112 16.31 23.71 -0.18
CA THR A 112 15.40 24.78 0.26
C THR A 112 15.33 24.76 1.79
N LYS A 113 15.86 25.80 2.44
CA LYS A 113 15.77 26.02 3.90
C LYS A 113 14.32 26.35 4.28
N ARG A 114 13.42 25.39 4.17
CA ARG A 114 12.03 25.56 4.62
C ARG A 114 11.92 25.16 6.07
N LYS A 115 11.24 26.00 6.88
CA LYS A 115 10.91 25.64 8.25
C LYS A 115 9.95 24.46 8.21
N PHE A 116 10.25 23.42 8.95
CA PHE A 116 9.38 22.25 9.10
C PHE A 116 8.12 22.63 9.88
N ASP A 117 6.94 22.37 9.33
CA ASP A 117 5.67 22.64 10.02
C ASP A 117 5.33 21.50 10.98
N THR A 118 5.90 21.57 12.18
CA THR A 118 5.69 20.60 13.26
C THR A 118 4.22 20.47 13.66
N ILE A 119 3.46 21.58 13.65
CA ILE A 119 2.03 21.57 14.01
C ILE A 119 1.23 20.74 13.03
N SER A 120 1.45 20.93 11.72
CA SER A 120 0.81 20.14 10.69
C SER A 120 1.24 18.67 10.73
N ALA A 121 2.49 18.37 11.08
CA ALA A 121 2.96 17.00 11.22
C ALA A 121 2.29 16.28 12.40
N ILE A 122 2.17 16.94 13.55
CA ILE A 122 1.47 16.40 14.73
C ILE A 122 -0.03 16.23 14.43
N ALA A 123 -0.68 17.24 13.84
CA ALA A 123 -2.09 17.15 13.49
C ALA A 123 -2.36 16.01 12.47
N ASN A 124 -1.45 15.79 11.52
CA ASN A 124 -1.50 14.65 10.60
C ASN A 124 -1.44 13.33 11.36
N ALA A 125 -0.42 13.16 12.21
CA ALA A 125 -0.24 11.93 12.98
C ALA A 125 -1.46 11.63 13.88
N ILE A 126 -2.01 12.64 14.56
CA ILE A 126 -3.20 12.49 15.40
C ILE A 126 -4.42 12.14 14.54
N THR A 127 -4.65 12.83 13.42
CA THR A 127 -5.81 12.58 12.55
C THR A 127 -5.81 11.14 12.03
N PHE A 128 -4.67 10.66 11.50
CA PHE A 128 -4.58 9.29 10.98
C PHE A 128 -4.53 8.24 12.09
N GLY A 129 -3.88 8.53 13.21
CA GLY A 129 -3.89 7.67 14.38
C GLY A 129 -5.31 7.49 14.94
N LEU A 130 -6.06 8.57 15.09
CA LEU A 130 -7.47 8.52 15.51
C LEU A 130 -8.35 7.80 14.48
N LEU A 131 -8.13 8.03 13.17
CA LEU A 131 -8.87 7.32 12.13
C LEU A 131 -8.67 5.81 12.24
N ILE A 132 -7.41 5.35 12.34
CA ILE A 132 -7.09 3.93 12.48
C ILE A 132 -7.68 3.37 13.77
N TYR A 133 -7.52 4.08 14.89
CA TYR A 133 -8.02 3.65 16.20
C TYR A 133 -9.56 3.57 16.23
N THR A 134 -10.26 4.54 15.63
CA THR A 134 -11.73 4.52 15.52
C THR A 134 -12.19 3.35 14.65
N LEU A 135 -11.51 3.11 13.51
CA LEU A 135 -11.83 1.99 12.63
C LEU A 135 -11.60 0.65 13.33
N ASP A 136 -10.54 0.52 14.10
CA ASP A 136 -10.23 -0.68 14.90
C ASP A 136 -11.27 -0.92 15.99
N GLY A 137 -11.69 0.13 16.69
CA GLY A 137 -12.74 0.07 17.70
C GLY A 137 -14.09 -0.40 17.17
N PHE A 138 -14.46 -0.01 15.92
CA PHE A 138 -15.64 -0.56 15.25
C PHE A 138 -15.50 -2.07 15.00
N ALA A 139 -14.32 -2.53 14.61
CA ALA A 139 -14.06 -3.95 14.34
C ALA A 139 -14.12 -4.81 15.61
N HIS A 140 -13.73 -4.26 16.77
CA HIS A 140 -13.69 -4.96 18.04
C HIS A 140 -14.95 -4.76 18.92
N HIS A 141 -16.03 -4.17 18.35
CA HIS A 141 -17.28 -3.89 19.06
C HIS A 141 -17.10 -3.11 20.36
N GLU A 142 -16.24 -2.11 20.37
CA GLU A 142 -16.14 -1.18 21.51
C GLU A 142 -17.47 -0.50 21.80
N LYS A 143 -17.63 0.02 23.02
CA LYS A 143 -18.87 0.70 23.44
C LYS A 143 -19.19 1.85 22.49
N MET A 144 -20.43 1.91 21.99
CA MET A 144 -20.88 2.89 21.01
C MET A 144 -20.66 4.32 21.46
N ASP A 145 -20.81 4.62 22.76
CA ASP A 145 -20.57 5.96 23.31
C ASP A 145 -19.11 6.39 23.12
N PHE A 146 -18.17 5.47 23.31
CA PHE A 146 -16.75 5.73 23.14
C PHE A 146 -16.37 5.92 21.66
N LEU A 147 -16.93 5.09 20.78
CA LEU A 147 -16.77 5.25 19.34
C LEU A 147 -17.33 6.59 18.83
N PHE A 148 -18.46 7.01 19.39
CA PHE A 148 -19.06 8.31 19.04
C PHE A 148 -18.16 9.48 19.43
N ILE A 149 -17.57 9.43 20.64
CA ILE A 149 -16.60 10.43 21.09
C ILE A 149 -15.36 10.45 20.17
N GLN A 150 -14.81 9.28 19.86
CA GLN A 150 -13.67 9.16 18.94
C GLN A 150 -13.98 9.77 17.58
N LEU A 151 -15.16 9.50 17.02
CA LEU A 151 -15.61 10.03 15.75
C LEU A 151 -15.72 11.56 15.78
N ILE A 152 -16.29 12.13 16.84
CA ILE A 152 -16.37 13.58 17.02
C ILE A 152 -14.96 14.20 17.07
N VAL A 153 -14.08 13.63 17.87
CA VAL A 153 -12.69 14.11 17.99
C VAL A 153 -11.97 14.02 16.64
N LEU A 154 -12.14 12.90 15.92
CA LEU A 154 -11.58 12.70 14.57
C LEU A 154 -12.09 13.78 13.60
N VAL A 155 -13.40 14.06 13.59
CA VAL A 155 -13.99 15.09 12.71
C VAL A 155 -13.45 16.47 13.05
N VAL A 156 -13.35 16.83 14.34
CA VAL A 156 -12.83 18.13 14.79
C VAL A 156 -11.35 18.29 14.41
N VAL A 157 -10.50 17.32 14.78
CA VAL A 157 -9.07 17.38 14.51
C VAL A 157 -8.81 17.28 13.01
N GLY A 158 -9.51 16.41 12.28
CA GLY A 158 -9.40 16.27 10.84
C GLY A 158 -9.82 17.54 10.10
N THR A 159 -10.91 18.19 10.52
CA THR A 159 -11.37 19.46 9.93
C THR A 159 -10.35 20.57 10.19
N TYR A 160 -9.83 20.68 11.41
CA TYR A 160 -8.75 21.63 11.73
C TYR A 160 -7.52 21.38 10.85
N TYR A 161 -7.08 20.12 10.74
CA TYR A 161 -5.94 19.71 9.91
C TYR A 161 -6.14 20.09 8.44
N VAL A 162 -7.28 19.70 7.84
CA VAL A 162 -7.59 20.01 6.43
C VAL A 162 -7.65 21.50 6.18
N ARG A 163 -8.35 22.29 7.03
CA ARG A 163 -8.41 23.75 6.90
C ARG A 163 -7.03 24.37 6.97
N ARG A 164 -6.18 23.92 7.90
CA ARG A 164 -4.81 24.38 8.03
C ARG A 164 -3.97 24.06 6.78
N GLN A 165 -4.10 22.85 6.20
CA GLN A 165 -3.39 22.48 4.98
C GLN A 165 -3.82 23.33 3.78
N LEU A 166 -5.10 23.65 3.67
CA LEU A 166 -5.63 24.47 2.57
C LEU A 166 -5.22 25.94 2.66
N SER A 167 -4.94 26.46 3.86
CA SER A 167 -4.51 27.86 4.08
C SER A 167 -2.99 28.06 3.88
N GLN A 168 -2.19 26.99 3.80
CA GLN A 168 -0.74 27.09 3.67
C GLN A 168 -0.30 27.17 2.21
N THR A 169 0.73 28.01 1.93
CA THR A 169 1.35 28.10 0.60
C THR A 169 2.14 26.85 0.23
N THR A 170 2.64 26.13 1.23
CA THR A 170 3.41 24.88 1.05
C THR A 170 2.94 23.83 2.06
N PRO A 171 1.77 23.24 1.83
CA PRO A 171 1.20 22.28 2.76
C PRO A 171 2.05 21.01 2.87
N LEU A 172 2.06 20.39 4.06
CA LEU A 172 2.69 19.09 4.31
C LEU A 172 1.98 18.00 3.48
N LEU A 173 0.64 18.04 3.51
CA LEU A 173 -0.21 17.22 2.64
C LEU A 173 -0.73 18.09 1.50
N PRO A 174 -0.27 17.85 0.26
CA PRO A 174 -0.62 18.71 -0.85
C PRO A 174 -2.02 18.44 -1.40
N LEU A 175 -3.05 18.75 -0.60
CA LEU A 175 -4.46 18.58 -0.97
C LEU A 175 -4.84 19.38 -2.24
N ASP A 176 -4.12 20.44 -2.52
CA ASP A 176 -4.28 21.22 -3.74
C ASP A 176 -3.97 20.42 -5.02
N LEU A 177 -3.13 19.38 -4.95
CA LEU A 177 -2.92 18.46 -6.08
C LEU A 177 -4.19 17.68 -6.44
N LEU A 178 -5.13 17.51 -5.52
CA LEU A 178 -6.43 16.89 -5.82
C LEU A 178 -7.30 17.77 -6.75
N ARG A 179 -6.96 19.04 -6.96
CA ARG A 179 -7.59 19.89 -7.98
C ARG A 179 -7.19 19.47 -9.39
N ILE A 180 -6.10 18.72 -9.56
CA ILE A 180 -5.68 18.13 -10.83
C ILE A 180 -6.53 16.88 -11.04
N PRO A 181 -7.45 16.83 -12.05
CA PRO A 181 -8.40 15.74 -12.20
C PRO A 181 -7.74 14.36 -12.31
N ILE A 182 -6.70 14.24 -13.14
CA ILE A 182 -5.98 12.97 -13.33
C ILE A 182 -5.29 12.49 -12.04
N PHE A 183 -4.77 13.40 -11.22
CA PHE A 183 -4.19 13.09 -9.90
C PHE A 183 -5.26 12.58 -8.95
N ARG A 184 -6.38 13.30 -8.83
CA ARG A 184 -7.51 12.94 -7.97
C ARG A 184 -8.07 11.58 -8.33
N LEU A 185 -8.35 11.32 -9.61
CA LEU A 185 -8.85 10.04 -10.09
C LEU A 185 -7.87 8.91 -9.77
N SER A 186 -6.56 9.14 -9.92
CA SER A 186 -5.54 8.13 -9.63
C SER A 186 -5.42 7.83 -8.13
N ILE A 187 -5.55 8.83 -7.25
CA ILE A 187 -5.59 8.63 -5.79
C ILE A 187 -6.84 7.83 -5.39
N LEU A 188 -8.02 8.18 -5.92
CA LEU A 188 -9.26 7.46 -5.63
C LEU A 188 -9.18 6.00 -6.10
N THR A 189 -8.66 5.77 -7.31
CA THR A 189 -8.44 4.41 -7.82
C THR A 189 -7.47 3.63 -6.91
N SER A 190 -6.41 4.26 -6.39
CA SER A 190 -5.50 3.63 -5.41
C SER A 190 -6.24 3.20 -4.14
N ILE A 191 -7.05 4.07 -3.55
CA ILE A 191 -7.78 3.74 -2.31
C ILE A 191 -8.68 2.53 -2.55
N CYS A 192 -9.50 2.56 -3.60
CA CYS A 192 -10.41 1.45 -3.93
C CYS A 192 -9.64 0.14 -4.21
N SER A 193 -8.52 0.20 -4.93
CA SER A 193 -7.72 -0.98 -5.25
C SER A 193 -7.09 -1.62 -4.01
N PHE A 194 -6.63 -0.81 -3.04
CA PHE A 194 -6.07 -1.33 -1.79
C PHE A 194 -7.15 -1.85 -0.83
N ILE A 195 -8.36 -1.28 -0.83
CA ILE A 195 -9.51 -1.87 -0.13
C ILE A 195 -9.79 -3.26 -0.71
N ALA A 196 -9.89 -3.38 -2.03
CA ALA A 196 -10.12 -4.65 -2.71
C ALA A 196 -9.01 -5.67 -2.42
N GLN A 197 -7.75 -5.25 -2.42
CA GLN A 197 -6.62 -6.10 -2.09
C GLN A 197 -6.69 -6.64 -0.66
N MET A 198 -6.97 -5.78 0.33
CA MET A 198 -7.06 -6.19 1.73
C MET A 198 -8.25 -7.09 1.99
N SER A 199 -9.36 -6.91 1.25
CA SER A 199 -10.51 -7.80 1.33
C SER A 199 -10.12 -9.27 1.04
N ALA A 200 -9.18 -9.51 0.12
CA ALA A 200 -8.68 -10.86 -0.15
C ALA A 200 -7.55 -11.25 0.81
N MET A 201 -6.53 -10.40 0.99
CA MET A 201 -5.34 -10.75 1.77
C MET A 201 -5.61 -11.04 3.23
N VAL A 202 -6.67 -10.44 3.80
CA VAL A 202 -7.08 -10.69 5.18
C VAL A 202 -8.07 -11.85 5.25
N SER A 203 -9.04 -11.96 4.34
CA SER A 203 -10.10 -12.99 4.45
C SER A 203 -9.69 -14.38 3.98
N LEU A 204 -8.79 -14.49 2.96
CA LEU A 204 -8.38 -15.79 2.41
C LEU A 204 -7.63 -16.69 3.42
N PRO A 205 -6.69 -16.20 4.25
CA PRO A 205 -6.06 -17.02 5.27
C PRO A 205 -7.05 -17.72 6.18
N PHE A 206 -8.12 -17.02 6.60
CA PHE A 206 -9.18 -17.61 7.43
C PHE A 206 -9.92 -18.73 6.70
N PHE A 207 -10.21 -18.58 5.42
CA PHE A 207 -10.84 -19.63 4.61
C PHE A 207 -9.91 -20.84 4.47
N LEU A 208 -8.63 -20.63 4.17
CA LEU A 208 -7.67 -21.69 3.97
C LEU A 208 -7.42 -22.50 5.25
N GLN A 209 -7.33 -21.82 6.40
CA GLN A 209 -7.08 -22.48 7.68
C GLN A 209 -8.35 -23.08 8.28
N ASN A 210 -9.47 -22.33 8.34
CA ASN A 210 -10.67 -22.75 9.06
C ASN A 210 -11.60 -23.64 8.23
N THR A 211 -11.62 -23.47 6.89
CA THR A 211 -12.52 -24.24 6.01
C THR A 211 -11.81 -25.38 5.31
N LEU A 212 -10.60 -25.15 4.80
CA LEU A 212 -9.81 -26.17 4.11
C LEU A 212 -8.85 -26.94 5.06
N GLY A 213 -8.69 -26.48 6.31
CA GLY A 213 -7.82 -27.14 7.30
C GLY A 213 -6.33 -27.07 7.00
N HIS A 214 -5.90 -26.16 6.13
CA HIS A 214 -4.47 -26.00 5.82
C HIS A 214 -3.69 -25.41 7.00
N SER A 215 -2.42 -25.86 7.16
CA SER A 215 -1.50 -25.26 8.11
C SER A 215 -1.16 -23.81 7.73
N GLU A 216 -0.63 -23.03 8.69
CA GLU A 216 -0.16 -21.65 8.44
C GLU A 216 0.88 -21.61 7.33
N VAL A 217 1.81 -22.58 7.30
CA VAL A 217 2.86 -22.68 6.27
C VAL A 217 2.25 -22.92 4.90
N MET A 218 1.32 -23.87 4.78
CA MET A 218 0.63 -24.19 3.53
C MET A 218 -0.22 -23.01 3.05
N THR A 219 -0.90 -22.34 3.97
CA THR A 219 -1.63 -21.08 3.68
C THR A 219 -0.72 -20.02 3.05
N GLY A 220 0.46 -19.78 3.64
CA GLY A 220 1.44 -18.84 3.11
C GLY A 220 1.93 -19.23 1.72
N LEU A 221 2.21 -20.51 1.48
CA LEU A 221 2.61 -21.03 0.18
C LEU A 221 1.52 -20.86 -0.88
N LEU A 222 0.27 -21.17 -0.53
CA LEU A 222 -0.87 -21.05 -1.44
C LEU A 222 -1.19 -19.59 -1.79
N LEU A 223 -0.82 -18.61 -0.97
CA LEU A 223 -0.97 -17.18 -1.27
C LEU A 223 0.18 -16.60 -2.12
N THR A 224 1.32 -17.30 -2.21
CA THR A 224 2.51 -16.86 -2.96
C THR A 224 2.27 -16.65 -4.47
N PRO A 225 1.36 -17.36 -5.18
CA PRO A 225 1.07 -17.13 -6.61
C PRO A 225 0.66 -15.69 -6.93
N TRP A 226 0.01 -14.97 -6.01
CA TRP A 226 -0.35 -13.56 -6.22
C TRP A 226 0.88 -12.66 -6.42
N PRO A 227 1.82 -12.54 -5.47
CA PRO A 227 3.02 -11.73 -5.69
C PRO A 227 3.88 -12.24 -6.85
N LEU A 228 3.90 -13.55 -7.15
CA LEU A 228 4.62 -14.09 -8.32
C LEU A 228 4.01 -13.59 -9.64
N ALA A 229 2.69 -13.56 -9.76
CA ALA A 229 2.04 -12.98 -10.94
C ALA A 229 2.32 -11.46 -11.06
N THR A 230 2.30 -10.75 -9.94
CA THR A 230 2.65 -9.31 -9.89
C THR A 230 4.11 -9.08 -10.28
N LEU A 231 5.02 -9.97 -9.89
CA LEU A 231 6.45 -9.93 -10.25
C LEU A 231 6.66 -9.85 -11.77
N VAL A 232 5.86 -10.61 -12.54
CA VAL A 232 5.94 -10.65 -14.00
C VAL A 232 5.19 -9.48 -14.63
N THR A 233 3.99 -9.19 -14.14
CA THR A 233 3.09 -8.22 -14.78
C THR A 233 3.44 -6.78 -14.50
N ALA A 234 4.04 -6.45 -13.35
CA ALA A 234 4.39 -5.08 -13.01
C ALA A 234 5.49 -4.47 -13.92
N PRO A 235 6.60 -5.15 -14.25
CA PRO A 235 7.56 -4.67 -15.24
C PRO A 235 6.95 -4.56 -16.64
N LEU A 236 6.12 -5.54 -17.04
CA LEU A 236 5.41 -5.50 -18.31
C LEU A 236 4.50 -4.27 -18.40
N ALA A 237 3.73 -3.98 -17.35
CA ALA A 237 2.90 -2.78 -17.25
C ALA A 237 3.75 -1.50 -17.32
N GLY A 238 4.95 -1.51 -16.70
CA GLY A 238 5.90 -0.41 -16.75
C GLY A 238 6.43 -0.12 -18.16
N TYR A 239 6.62 -1.15 -18.97
CA TYR A 239 6.98 -0.99 -20.38
C TYR A 239 5.78 -0.56 -21.23
N LEU A 240 4.61 -1.14 -20.99
CA LEU A 240 3.40 -0.86 -21.77
C LEU A 240 2.89 0.56 -21.53
N VAL A 241 3.05 1.14 -20.33
CA VAL A 241 2.56 2.50 -20.02
C VAL A 241 3.28 3.59 -20.82
N GLU A 242 4.44 3.29 -21.38
CA GLU A 242 5.16 4.20 -22.28
C GLU A 242 4.52 4.26 -23.68
N ARG A 243 3.72 3.26 -24.06
CA ARG A 243 3.08 3.10 -25.37
C ARG A 243 1.55 3.18 -25.32
N ILE A 244 0.96 2.74 -24.23
CA ILE A 244 -0.49 2.63 -24.03
C ILE A 244 -0.92 3.61 -22.94
N HIS A 245 -2.06 4.27 -23.14
CA HIS A 245 -2.58 5.23 -22.16
C HIS A 245 -2.76 4.59 -20.78
N PRO A 246 -2.24 5.21 -19.68
CA PRO A 246 -2.29 4.64 -18.33
C PRO A 246 -3.71 4.29 -17.86
N GLY A 247 -4.72 5.05 -18.33
CA GLY A 247 -6.13 4.81 -18.05
C GLY A 247 -6.62 3.47 -18.60
N ILE A 248 -6.19 3.06 -19.80
CA ILE A 248 -6.55 1.77 -20.42
C ILE A 248 -5.92 0.63 -19.63
N LEU A 249 -4.59 0.69 -19.43
CA LEU A 249 -3.88 -0.36 -18.69
C LEU A 249 -4.43 -0.52 -17.26
N GLY A 250 -4.66 0.61 -16.59
CA GLY A 250 -5.23 0.60 -15.25
C GLY A 250 -6.63 0.01 -15.19
N SER A 251 -7.49 0.33 -16.16
CA SER A 251 -8.86 -0.21 -16.21
C SER A 251 -8.86 -1.70 -16.51
N VAL A 252 -8.09 -2.14 -17.51
CA VAL A 252 -7.96 -3.57 -17.84
C VAL A 252 -7.41 -4.35 -16.65
N GLY A 253 -6.36 -3.83 -15.98
CA GLY A 253 -5.80 -4.45 -14.78
C GLY A 253 -6.84 -4.59 -13.66
N MET A 254 -7.64 -3.54 -13.42
CA MET A 254 -8.68 -3.57 -12.38
C MET A 254 -9.87 -4.47 -12.74
N VAL A 255 -10.24 -4.60 -14.01
CA VAL A 255 -11.25 -5.58 -14.46
C VAL A 255 -10.74 -7.00 -14.24
N LEU A 256 -9.51 -7.32 -14.65
CA LEU A 256 -8.91 -8.64 -14.39
C LEU A 256 -8.87 -8.94 -12.88
N PHE A 257 -8.52 -7.94 -12.07
CA PHE A 257 -8.50 -8.07 -10.63
C PHE A 257 -9.91 -8.32 -10.05
N ALA A 258 -10.92 -7.60 -10.51
CA ALA A 258 -12.31 -7.79 -10.11
C ALA A 258 -12.82 -9.19 -10.46
N VAL A 259 -12.55 -9.66 -11.68
CA VAL A 259 -12.90 -11.03 -12.12
C VAL A 259 -12.18 -12.08 -11.27
N GLY A 260 -10.89 -11.85 -10.96
CA GLY A 260 -10.13 -12.72 -10.08
C GLY A 260 -10.75 -12.82 -8.69
N LEU A 261 -11.07 -11.68 -8.04
CA LEU A 261 -11.72 -11.64 -6.72
C LEU A 261 -13.11 -12.28 -6.74
N PHE A 262 -13.91 -11.98 -7.77
CA PHE A 262 -15.22 -12.59 -7.92
C PHE A 262 -15.10 -14.10 -8.12
N SER A 263 -14.17 -14.59 -8.91
CA SER A 263 -13.92 -16.02 -9.09
C SER A 263 -13.49 -16.70 -7.78
N LEU A 264 -12.68 -16.01 -6.96
CA LEU A 264 -12.28 -16.50 -5.63
C LEU A 264 -13.46 -16.62 -4.66
N SER A 265 -14.50 -15.78 -4.79
CA SER A 265 -15.70 -15.86 -3.94
C SER A 265 -16.50 -17.15 -4.13
N GLY A 266 -16.34 -17.80 -5.28
CA GLY A 266 -16.94 -19.10 -5.59
C GLY A 266 -16.10 -20.31 -5.13
N LEU A 267 -15.09 -20.14 -4.27
CA LEU A 267 -14.34 -21.25 -3.68
C LEU A 267 -15.21 -22.01 -2.68
N THR A 268 -15.15 -23.35 -2.75
CA THR A 268 -15.82 -24.29 -1.83
C THR A 268 -14.77 -25.18 -1.17
N ALA A 269 -15.19 -25.96 -0.16
CA ALA A 269 -14.31 -26.93 0.50
C ALA A 269 -13.76 -28.02 -0.46
N GLU A 270 -14.43 -28.23 -1.59
CA GLU A 270 -14.03 -29.22 -2.62
C GLU A 270 -13.13 -28.61 -3.71
N SER A 271 -12.84 -27.30 -3.64
CA SER A 271 -12.04 -26.62 -4.64
C SER A 271 -10.59 -27.09 -4.60
N SER A 272 -10.02 -27.45 -5.75
CA SER A 272 -8.61 -27.86 -5.85
C SER A 272 -7.65 -26.68 -5.63
N ASP A 273 -6.48 -26.95 -5.06
CA ASP A 273 -5.40 -25.96 -4.89
C ASP A 273 -4.99 -25.31 -6.22
N ILE A 274 -5.02 -26.07 -7.32
CA ILE A 274 -4.72 -25.54 -8.65
C ILE A 274 -5.72 -24.45 -9.06
N SER A 275 -7.01 -24.66 -8.77
CA SER A 275 -8.06 -23.64 -9.03
C SER A 275 -7.82 -22.37 -8.21
N LEU A 276 -7.44 -22.51 -6.94
CA LEU A 276 -7.07 -21.39 -6.08
C LEU A 276 -5.85 -20.63 -6.63
N ILE A 277 -4.77 -21.35 -6.98
CA ILE A 277 -3.54 -20.78 -7.52
C ILE A 277 -3.81 -19.97 -8.79
N LEU A 278 -4.58 -20.49 -9.75
CA LEU A 278 -4.89 -19.80 -11.00
C LEU A 278 -5.69 -18.51 -10.75
N ARG A 279 -6.66 -18.54 -9.84
CA ARG A 279 -7.46 -17.36 -9.49
C ARG A 279 -6.61 -16.31 -8.77
N LEU A 280 -5.70 -16.72 -7.88
CA LEU A 280 -4.74 -15.82 -7.22
C LEU A 280 -3.75 -15.20 -8.21
N MET A 281 -3.27 -15.99 -9.19
CA MET A 281 -2.43 -15.46 -10.26
C MET A 281 -3.17 -14.41 -11.10
N LEU A 282 -4.45 -14.63 -11.40
CA LEU A 282 -5.29 -13.65 -12.10
C LEU A 282 -5.41 -12.34 -11.29
N CYS A 283 -5.64 -12.44 -9.97
CA CYS A 283 -5.66 -11.28 -9.08
C CYS A 283 -4.32 -10.53 -9.09
N GLY A 284 -3.21 -11.27 -8.96
CA GLY A 284 -1.86 -10.68 -8.96
C GLY A 284 -1.51 -10.01 -10.28
N ALA A 285 -1.88 -10.66 -11.40
CA ALA A 285 -1.67 -10.11 -12.74
C ALA A 285 -2.47 -8.81 -12.95
N GLY A 286 -3.75 -8.81 -12.58
CA GLY A 286 -4.61 -7.63 -12.67
C GLY A 286 -4.08 -6.48 -11.80
N PHE A 287 -3.70 -6.76 -10.57
CA PHE A 287 -3.16 -5.76 -9.64
C PHE A 287 -1.82 -5.18 -10.13
N GLY A 288 -0.91 -6.02 -10.66
CA GLY A 288 0.37 -5.59 -11.23
C GLY A 288 0.20 -4.69 -12.46
N LEU A 289 -0.71 -5.06 -13.37
CA LEU A 289 -1.05 -4.25 -14.55
C LEU A 289 -1.64 -2.88 -14.18
N PHE A 290 -2.34 -2.78 -13.06
CA PHE A 290 -2.91 -1.52 -12.58
C PHE A 290 -1.91 -0.67 -11.79
N GLN A 291 -1.21 -1.24 -10.82
CA GLN A 291 -0.45 -0.50 -9.81
C GLN A 291 0.67 0.35 -10.45
N THR A 292 1.41 -0.22 -11.38
CA THR A 292 2.55 0.43 -12.03
C THR A 292 2.15 1.69 -12.83
N PRO A 293 1.20 1.63 -13.78
CA PRO A 293 0.77 2.82 -14.51
C PRO A 293 0.08 3.86 -13.60
N ASN A 294 -0.65 3.41 -12.59
CA ASN A 294 -1.30 4.31 -11.65
C ASN A 294 -0.29 5.11 -10.81
N ASN A 295 0.72 4.46 -10.24
CA ASN A 295 1.78 5.11 -9.48
C ASN A 295 2.59 6.08 -10.36
N SER A 296 2.91 5.67 -11.59
CA SER A 296 3.58 6.53 -12.58
C SER A 296 2.76 7.78 -12.87
N THR A 297 1.44 7.63 -13.06
CA THR A 297 0.52 8.75 -13.32
C THR A 297 0.46 9.71 -12.14
N ILE A 298 0.33 9.22 -10.90
CA ILE A 298 0.31 10.08 -9.70
C ILE A 298 1.58 10.93 -9.64
N ILE A 299 2.75 10.31 -9.81
CA ILE A 299 4.02 11.02 -9.70
C ILE A 299 4.25 11.97 -10.87
N SER A 300 3.89 11.59 -12.10
CA SER A 300 4.12 12.41 -13.29
C SER A 300 3.14 13.59 -13.43
N SER A 301 1.91 13.45 -12.92
CA SER A 301 0.89 14.51 -13.00
C SER A 301 1.14 15.68 -12.03
N ALA A 302 1.95 15.47 -11.00
CA ALA A 302 2.36 16.55 -10.10
C ALA A 302 3.53 17.37 -10.67
N PRO A 303 3.68 18.67 -10.33
CA PRO A 303 4.87 19.43 -10.66
C PRO A 303 6.14 18.76 -10.12
N THR A 304 7.26 18.81 -10.89
CA THR A 304 8.51 18.10 -10.51
C THR A 304 9.01 18.50 -9.12
N LYS A 305 8.95 19.80 -8.78
CA LYS A 305 9.34 20.32 -7.46
C LYS A 305 8.46 19.79 -6.31
N ARG A 306 7.33 19.16 -6.60
CA ARG A 306 6.35 18.61 -5.64
C ARG A 306 6.25 17.08 -5.67
N SER A 307 7.18 16.39 -6.32
CA SER A 307 7.22 14.93 -6.41
C SER A 307 7.23 14.23 -5.04
N GLY A 308 7.91 14.83 -4.05
CA GLY A 308 7.87 14.32 -2.67
C GLY A 308 6.46 14.35 -2.07
N GLY A 309 5.72 15.44 -2.27
CA GLY A 309 4.32 15.55 -1.85
C GLY A 309 3.41 14.54 -2.56
N ALA A 310 3.59 14.35 -3.87
CA ALA A 310 2.85 13.35 -4.65
C ALA A 310 3.13 11.92 -4.16
N SER A 311 4.40 11.61 -3.85
CA SER A 311 4.79 10.32 -3.25
C SER A 311 4.16 10.12 -1.86
N GLY A 312 4.13 11.16 -1.03
CA GLY A 312 3.44 11.13 0.26
C GLY A 312 1.95 10.87 0.12
N MET A 313 1.27 11.53 -0.84
CA MET A 313 -0.15 11.30 -1.14
C MET A 313 -0.41 9.86 -1.63
N LEU A 314 0.48 9.30 -2.45
CA LEU A 314 0.41 7.89 -2.87
C LEU A 314 0.52 6.94 -1.68
N GLY A 315 1.49 7.17 -0.79
CA GLY A 315 1.66 6.39 0.44
C GLY A 315 0.42 6.47 1.35
N MET A 316 -0.17 7.65 1.46
CA MET A 316 -1.38 7.90 2.25
C MET A 316 -2.61 7.23 1.65
N ALA A 317 -2.81 7.29 0.33
CA ALA A 317 -3.89 6.59 -0.36
C ALA A 317 -3.79 5.07 -0.15
N ARG A 318 -2.57 4.53 -0.20
CA ARG A 318 -2.31 3.12 0.11
C ARG A 318 -2.69 2.79 1.55
N LEU A 319 -2.22 3.56 2.53
CA LEU A 319 -2.51 3.33 3.94
C LEU A 319 -4.01 3.40 4.22
N LEU A 320 -4.70 4.43 3.72
CA LEU A 320 -6.15 4.57 3.85
C LEU A 320 -6.88 3.38 3.26
N GLY A 321 -6.52 2.95 2.04
CA GLY A 321 -7.13 1.80 1.40
C GLY A 321 -6.90 0.51 2.18
N GLN A 322 -5.67 0.27 2.63
CA GLN A 322 -5.32 -0.91 3.42
C GLN A 322 -6.06 -0.96 4.76
N THR A 323 -6.05 0.13 5.52
CA THR A 323 -6.73 0.18 6.82
C THR A 323 -8.24 0.04 6.66
N SER A 324 -8.85 0.81 5.75
CA SER A 324 -10.30 0.70 5.49
C SER A 324 -10.70 -0.70 5.01
N GLY A 325 -9.88 -1.33 4.17
CA GLY A 325 -10.11 -2.69 3.69
C GLY A 325 -10.04 -3.72 4.82
N THR A 326 -9.03 -3.64 5.69
CA THR A 326 -8.89 -4.53 6.85
C THR A 326 -10.07 -4.36 7.81
N THR A 327 -10.45 -3.13 8.13
CA THR A 327 -11.62 -2.85 8.98
C THR A 327 -12.91 -3.38 8.36
N LEU A 328 -13.09 -3.19 7.05
CA LEU A 328 -14.26 -3.71 6.33
C LEU A 328 -14.35 -5.23 6.43
N VAL A 329 -13.22 -5.94 6.32
CA VAL A 329 -13.18 -7.40 6.53
C VAL A 329 -13.59 -7.76 7.96
N ALA A 330 -13.04 -7.08 8.97
CA ALA A 330 -13.39 -7.34 10.36
C ALA A 330 -14.89 -7.13 10.62
N LEU A 331 -15.47 -6.04 10.09
CA LEU A 331 -16.91 -5.78 10.16
C LEU A 331 -17.72 -6.88 9.47
N LEU A 332 -17.36 -7.29 8.26
CA LEU A 332 -18.08 -8.33 7.54
C LEU A 332 -17.99 -9.66 8.26
N PHE A 333 -16.86 -10.00 8.88
CA PHE A 333 -16.71 -11.21 9.69
C PHE A 333 -17.59 -11.18 10.95
N SER A 334 -17.88 -10.00 11.50
CA SER A 334 -18.75 -9.87 12.69
C SER A 334 -20.24 -9.95 12.37
N PHE A 335 -20.67 -9.54 11.16
CA PHE A 335 -22.09 -9.50 10.79
C PHE A 335 -22.53 -10.68 9.90
N VAL A 336 -21.59 -11.32 9.20
CA VAL A 336 -21.91 -12.40 8.26
C VAL A 336 -21.74 -13.78 8.93
N ILE A 337 -22.65 -14.70 8.61
CA ILE A 337 -22.64 -16.07 9.14
C ILE A 337 -21.28 -16.75 8.88
N PRO A 338 -20.68 -17.42 9.88
CA PRO A 338 -19.45 -18.19 9.71
C PRO A 338 -19.53 -19.14 8.50
N GLY A 339 -18.44 -19.19 7.72
CA GLY A 339 -18.36 -19.97 6.47
C GLY A 339 -18.73 -19.22 5.19
N LYS A 340 -19.47 -18.09 5.26
CA LYS A 340 -19.76 -17.22 4.11
C LYS A 340 -19.00 -15.91 4.14
N SER A 341 -18.38 -15.55 5.24
CA SER A 341 -17.73 -14.25 5.47
C SER A 341 -16.65 -13.98 4.43
N THR A 342 -15.78 -14.94 4.12
CA THR A 342 -14.74 -14.79 3.10
C THR A 342 -15.32 -14.52 1.71
N ALA A 343 -16.35 -15.28 1.31
CA ALA A 343 -17.00 -15.08 0.00
C ALA A 343 -17.60 -13.68 -0.10
N VAL A 344 -18.26 -13.18 0.95
CA VAL A 344 -18.83 -11.83 0.98
C VAL A 344 -17.71 -10.78 0.91
N CYS A 345 -16.60 -10.95 1.65
CA CYS A 345 -15.45 -10.05 1.59
C CYS A 345 -14.86 -9.96 0.17
N LEU A 346 -14.76 -11.11 -0.52
CA LEU A 346 -14.25 -11.16 -1.90
C LEU A 346 -15.21 -10.53 -2.91
N ILE A 347 -16.53 -10.68 -2.74
CA ILE A 347 -17.53 -10.00 -3.54
C ILE A 347 -17.45 -8.48 -3.34
N VAL A 348 -17.41 -8.02 -2.09
CA VAL A 348 -17.26 -6.60 -1.77
C VAL A 348 -15.94 -6.06 -2.32
N GLY A 349 -14.84 -6.79 -2.17
CA GLY A 349 -13.55 -6.46 -2.79
C GLY A 349 -13.65 -6.34 -4.31
N SER A 350 -14.37 -7.27 -4.97
CA SER A 350 -14.58 -7.21 -6.42
C SER A 350 -15.39 -5.97 -6.84
N ILE A 351 -16.39 -5.55 -6.06
CA ILE A 351 -17.14 -4.30 -6.29
C ILE A 351 -16.20 -3.08 -6.21
N PHE A 352 -15.34 -2.99 -5.20
CA PHE A 352 -14.35 -1.92 -5.13
C PHE A 352 -13.37 -1.94 -6.30
N ALA A 353 -12.98 -3.12 -6.78
CA ALA A 353 -12.14 -3.25 -7.97
C ALA A 353 -12.87 -2.78 -9.26
N VAL A 354 -14.17 -3.07 -9.41
CA VAL A 354 -14.99 -2.53 -10.50
C VAL A 354 -15.10 -1.01 -10.42
N VAL A 355 -15.37 -0.46 -9.24
CA VAL A 355 -15.38 1.00 -9.03
C VAL A 355 -14.02 1.60 -9.42
N ALA A 356 -12.92 0.98 -9.01
CA ALA A 356 -11.58 1.41 -9.39
C ALA A 356 -11.36 1.35 -10.91
N ALA A 357 -11.88 0.33 -11.61
CA ALA A 357 -11.81 0.22 -13.07
C ALA A 357 -12.58 1.37 -13.75
N ILE A 358 -13.79 1.68 -13.27
CA ILE A 358 -14.61 2.80 -13.78
C ILE A 358 -13.88 4.13 -13.55
N VAL A 359 -13.41 4.39 -12.34
CA VAL A 359 -12.66 5.62 -12.02
C VAL A 359 -11.37 5.72 -12.85
N SER A 360 -10.69 4.60 -13.10
CA SER A 360 -9.52 4.54 -13.98
C SER A 360 -9.87 4.90 -15.43
N SER A 361 -11.03 4.43 -15.95
CA SER A 361 -11.45 4.74 -17.32
C SER A 361 -11.79 6.23 -17.50
N LEU A 362 -12.30 6.91 -16.47
CA LEU A 362 -12.56 8.36 -16.52
C LEU A 362 -11.29 9.20 -16.78
N ARG A 363 -10.11 8.63 -16.58
CA ARG A 363 -8.82 9.27 -16.93
C ARG A 363 -8.62 9.39 -18.45
N LEU A 364 -9.33 8.58 -19.25
CA LEU A 364 -9.26 8.64 -20.73
C LEU A 364 -9.81 9.96 -21.29
N SER A 365 -10.77 10.57 -20.61
CA SER A 365 -11.34 11.87 -21.01
C SER A 365 -10.44 13.06 -20.62
N GLN A 366 -9.36 12.83 -19.88
CA GLN A 366 -8.44 13.89 -19.46
C GLN A 366 -7.28 14.02 -20.45
N PRO A 367 -6.82 15.25 -20.76
CA PRO A 367 -5.69 15.44 -21.66
C PRO A 367 -4.46 14.69 -21.16
N SER A 368 -3.92 13.80 -21.99
CA SER A 368 -2.73 13.03 -21.64
C SER A 368 -1.52 13.96 -21.50
N THR A 369 -0.85 13.89 -20.36
CA THR A 369 0.42 14.59 -20.11
C THR A 369 1.55 14.15 -21.06
N LEU A 370 1.34 13.09 -21.84
CA LEU A 370 2.26 12.55 -22.83
C LEU A 370 2.36 13.43 -24.12
N LYS A 371 1.33 14.24 -24.45
CA LYS A 371 1.30 15.04 -25.68
C LYS A 371 1.95 16.43 -25.61
N ASN A 372 2.32 16.92 -24.42
CA ASN A 372 2.88 18.28 -24.28
C ASN A 372 4.42 18.32 -24.19
N ASN A 373 5.14 17.31 -24.65
CA ASN A 373 6.60 17.28 -24.62
C ASN A 373 7.23 16.71 -25.92
N SER A 374 6.57 16.91 -27.06
CA SER A 374 7.22 16.79 -28.39
C SER A 374 7.75 18.14 -28.86
#